data_e9356e7e6b2efe2e8713988a8beb568d
#
_entry.id   e9356e7e6b2efe2e8713988a8beb568d
#
_cell.length_a   1.000
_cell.length_b   1.000
_cell.length_c   1.000
_cell.angle_alpha   90.00
_cell.angle_beta   90.00
_cell.angle_gamma   90.00
#
_symmetry.space_group_name_H-M   'P 1'
#
loop_
_entity.id
_entity.type
_entity.pdbx_description
1 polymer ?
#
loop_
_entity_poly.entity_id
_entity_poly.type
_entity_poly.pdbx_seq_one_letter_code
_entity_poly.pdbx_strand_id
1 'polypeptide(L)'
;MPSDATVFDSVSVVESTKYQTAFVIDGHSKLIGIVTNGDIRRYIISGGQMDAPVVDCMNRRFRAAPVSANRESVLKIMDLGYSVVPVVDEVGRYIDFFAFGRTNVLAEAKTTIRARAPVRISFFGGGSDMISYYNHRDGLVLSASIAKFAHCTLSPRSDGKIRINSQDLVVSEYFESPEVFRDSQPQTLASAVVKAIEVDSGFDLHVYSDVPIGSGLGGSSAVATSIIAAFNELRSSRWTSFDIAELAFMAERLLFGVAGGWQDQYACSFGGFNLIEFRSTETVVNPIRLDPDIVSELECSLALVNTKRSRDSGKLHQNHIEDQSTEKDKTLSRMVEFCRKMHRHLIKGELADFGIGLNEAWELKRNAFPGATDPSVDSIYECAKQAGALGGKLLGGGMGGYFLFFVDPGQRPYLTAELESRFGLQVERIFFENHGARSWRAPK
;
A
#
# COMPACT_ATOMS: atom_id res chain seq x y z
N MET A 1 14.19 30.95 0.05
CA MET A 1 14.66 32.14 0.74
C MET A 1 16.18 32.18 0.75
N PRO A 2 16.83 33.34 0.72
CA PRO A 2 18.29 33.43 0.75
C PRO A 2 18.87 33.09 2.13
N SER A 3 20.15 32.69 2.16
CA SER A 3 20.84 32.21 3.38
C SER A 3 21.13 33.32 4.41
N ASP A 4 21.10 34.58 4.01
CA ASP A 4 21.28 35.76 4.84
C ASP A 4 19.96 36.32 5.41
N ALA A 5 18.82 35.74 5.05
CA ALA A 5 17.53 36.09 5.65
C ALA A 5 17.54 35.73 7.16
N THR A 6 16.70 36.44 7.92
CA THR A 6 16.58 36.20 9.36
C THR A 6 15.68 35.01 9.71
N VAL A 7 15.78 34.52 10.94
CA VAL A 7 14.83 33.54 11.47
C VAL A 7 13.40 34.10 11.44
N PHE A 8 13.23 35.38 11.73
CA PHE A 8 11.93 36.08 11.64
C PHE A 8 11.33 36.01 10.23
N ASP A 9 12.14 36.28 9.19
CA ASP A 9 11.70 36.16 7.79
C ASP A 9 11.25 34.74 7.48
N SER A 10 11.93 33.73 8.04
CA SER A 10 11.56 32.34 7.84
C SER A 10 10.20 31.98 8.45
N VAL A 11 9.80 32.60 9.57
CA VAL A 11 8.45 32.44 10.14
C VAL A 11 7.41 32.90 9.16
N SER A 12 7.58 34.11 8.58
CA SER A 12 6.62 34.66 7.60
C SER A 12 6.47 33.77 6.38
N VAL A 13 7.58 33.22 5.86
CA VAL A 13 7.56 32.32 4.70
C VAL A 13 6.89 31.00 5.06
N VAL A 14 7.22 30.37 6.19
CA VAL A 14 6.66 29.09 6.63
C VAL A 14 5.15 29.19 6.88
N GLU A 15 4.69 30.28 7.53
CA GLU A 15 3.26 30.52 7.79
C GLU A 15 2.47 30.84 6.52
N SER A 16 3.08 31.53 5.54
CA SER A 16 2.42 31.86 4.27
C SER A 16 2.29 30.68 3.31
N THR A 17 3.02 29.58 3.56
CA THR A 17 2.99 28.40 2.68
C THR A 17 2.08 27.30 3.20
N LYS A 18 1.26 26.72 2.33
CA LYS A 18 0.40 25.56 2.63
C LYS A 18 1.18 24.41 3.28
N TYR A 19 2.46 24.28 2.96
CA TYR A 19 3.29 23.15 3.38
C TYR A 19 4.16 23.44 4.60
N GLN A 20 4.02 24.65 5.20
CA GLN A 20 4.73 25.06 6.41
C GLN A 20 6.23 24.79 6.36
N THR A 21 6.83 24.99 5.20
CA THR A 21 8.23 24.70 4.93
C THR A 21 8.85 25.79 4.05
N ALA A 22 10.06 26.24 4.41
CA ALA A 22 10.87 27.14 3.62
C ALA A 22 12.16 26.45 3.16
N PHE A 23 12.59 26.71 1.91
CA PHE A 23 13.83 26.23 1.34
C PHE A 23 14.90 27.32 1.40
N VAL A 24 16.06 27.02 1.98
CA VAL A 24 17.18 27.95 2.11
C VAL A 24 18.20 27.68 1.03
N ILE A 25 18.50 28.70 0.22
CA ILE A 25 19.46 28.63 -0.89
C ILE A 25 20.62 29.59 -0.67
N ASP A 26 21.79 29.25 -1.18
CA ASP A 26 22.96 30.15 -1.20
C ASP A 26 22.93 31.13 -2.39
N GLY A 27 23.95 31.98 -2.50
CA GLY A 27 24.08 32.96 -3.58
C GLY A 27 24.19 32.37 -5.01
N HIS A 28 24.33 31.04 -5.14
CA HIS A 28 24.36 30.30 -6.40
C HIS A 28 23.09 29.45 -6.61
N SER A 29 22.01 29.73 -5.86
CA SER A 29 20.74 28.99 -5.86
C SER A 29 20.87 27.52 -5.42
N LYS A 30 21.98 27.12 -4.81
CA LYS A 30 22.16 25.76 -4.27
C LYS A 30 21.35 25.62 -2.99
N LEU A 31 20.59 24.53 -2.87
CA LEU A 31 19.84 24.21 -1.67
C LEU A 31 20.78 23.80 -0.54
N ILE A 32 20.77 24.56 0.56
CA ILE A 32 21.67 24.35 1.71
C ILE A 32 20.94 23.94 2.99
N GLY A 33 19.61 24.07 3.02
CA GLY A 33 18.80 23.68 4.16
C GLY A 33 17.31 23.85 3.93
N ILE A 34 16.54 23.30 4.86
CA ILE A 34 15.09 23.51 4.96
C ILE A 34 14.74 24.03 6.34
N VAL A 35 13.66 24.78 6.47
CA VAL A 35 13.13 25.29 7.73
C VAL A 35 11.65 24.95 7.84
N THR A 36 11.28 24.35 8.96
CA THR A 36 9.89 24.05 9.32
C THR A 36 9.53 24.74 10.65
N ASN A 37 8.23 24.80 10.98
CA ASN A 37 7.78 25.29 12.29
C ASN A 37 8.47 24.55 13.46
N GLY A 38 8.77 23.25 13.27
CA GLY A 38 9.50 22.46 14.27
C GLY A 38 10.95 22.92 14.47
N ASP A 39 11.62 23.33 13.39
CA ASP A 39 13.01 23.81 13.45
C ASP A 39 13.07 25.16 14.15
N ILE A 40 12.19 26.09 13.76
CA ILE A 40 12.08 27.42 14.39
C ILE A 40 11.80 27.28 15.89
N ARG A 41 10.84 26.46 16.26
CA ARG A 41 10.47 26.25 17.66
C ARG A 41 11.65 25.66 18.48
N ARG A 42 12.36 24.68 17.95
CA ARG A 42 13.53 24.11 18.62
C ARG A 42 14.63 25.13 18.81
N TYR A 43 14.87 25.95 17.78
CA TYR A 43 15.87 26.99 17.83
C TYR A 43 15.55 28.05 18.92
N ILE A 44 14.31 28.53 19.01
CA ILE A 44 13.86 29.46 20.03
C ILE A 44 13.98 28.86 21.44
N ILE A 45 13.57 27.61 21.63
CA ILE A 45 13.69 26.92 22.94
C ILE A 45 15.14 26.78 23.37
N SER A 46 16.09 26.66 22.44
CA SER A 46 17.53 26.62 22.75
C SER A 46 18.15 28.00 23.00
N GLY A 47 17.34 29.07 23.05
CA GLY A 47 17.80 30.43 23.31
C GLY A 47 18.22 31.23 22.08
N GLY A 48 17.86 30.73 20.86
CA GLY A 48 18.13 31.42 19.62
C GLY A 48 17.31 32.69 19.44
N GLN A 49 17.86 33.68 18.73
CA GLN A 49 17.23 34.99 18.51
C GLN A 49 16.57 35.09 17.13
N MET A 50 15.49 35.85 17.05
CA MET A 50 14.69 35.97 15.81
C MET A 50 15.36 36.79 14.69
N ASP A 51 16.29 37.66 15.04
CA ASP A 51 17.10 38.47 14.13
C ASP A 51 18.38 37.76 13.64
N ALA A 52 18.68 36.56 14.19
CA ALA A 52 19.78 35.73 13.72
C ALA A 52 19.58 35.25 12.29
N PRO A 53 20.64 34.93 11.54
CA PRO A 53 20.55 34.35 10.23
C PRO A 53 19.80 33.01 10.21
N VAL A 54 19.00 32.76 9.20
CA VAL A 54 18.19 31.54 9.04
C VAL A 54 19.04 30.26 9.01
N VAL A 55 20.29 30.37 8.61
CA VAL A 55 21.26 29.25 8.60
C VAL A 55 21.53 28.64 9.99
N ASP A 56 21.23 29.38 11.06
CA ASP A 56 21.41 28.93 12.44
C ASP A 56 20.26 28.03 12.93
N CYS A 57 19.05 28.19 12.33
CA CYS A 57 17.89 27.38 12.67
C CYS A 57 17.54 26.29 11.64
N MET A 58 18.10 26.35 10.41
CA MET A 58 17.74 25.45 9.34
C MET A 58 18.21 24.01 9.59
N ASN A 59 17.42 23.05 9.11
CA ASN A 59 17.82 21.64 9.06
C ASN A 59 18.71 21.40 7.82
N ARG A 60 19.97 21.03 8.06
CA ARG A 60 20.95 20.68 7.01
C ARG A 60 20.88 19.20 6.59
N ARG A 61 20.19 18.36 7.37
CA ARG A 61 20.02 16.92 7.12
C ARG A 61 18.70 16.65 6.44
N PHE A 62 18.46 17.30 5.31
CA PHE A 62 17.29 17.07 4.49
C PHE A 62 17.56 16.03 3.38
N ARG A 63 16.50 15.42 2.85
CA ARG A 63 16.55 14.59 1.65
C ARG A 63 16.02 15.42 0.48
N ALA A 64 16.75 15.42 -0.63
CA ALA A 64 16.32 16.01 -1.90
C ALA A 64 16.24 14.92 -2.97
N ALA A 65 15.35 15.10 -3.93
CA ALA A 65 15.25 14.27 -5.12
C ALA A 65 15.97 14.96 -6.28
N PRO A 66 16.69 14.23 -7.14
CA PRO A 66 17.22 14.80 -8.37
C PRO A 66 16.06 15.12 -9.34
N VAL A 67 16.30 16.07 -10.27
CA VAL A 67 15.29 16.44 -11.29
C VAL A 67 14.86 15.26 -12.17
N SER A 68 15.73 14.24 -12.31
CA SER A 68 15.46 12.99 -13.01
C SER A 68 14.69 11.95 -12.17
N ALA A 69 14.41 12.23 -10.87
CA ALA A 69 13.70 11.29 -10.00
C ALA A 69 12.29 11.05 -10.52
N ASN A 70 11.92 9.78 -10.58
CA ASN A 70 10.54 9.39 -10.82
C ASN A 70 9.69 9.61 -9.55
N ARG A 71 8.36 9.63 -9.72
CA ARG A 71 7.41 9.85 -8.63
C ARG A 71 7.58 8.82 -7.50
N GLU A 72 7.84 7.57 -7.84
CA GLU A 72 8.02 6.48 -6.88
C GLU A 72 9.22 6.75 -5.95
N SER A 73 10.36 7.17 -6.51
CA SER A 73 11.54 7.53 -5.73
C SER A 73 11.25 8.64 -4.72
N VAL A 74 10.45 9.63 -5.12
CA VAL A 74 10.04 10.71 -4.23
C VAL A 74 9.11 10.20 -3.14
N LEU A 75 8.12 9.37 -3.48
CA LEU A 75 7.21 8.77 -2.49
C LEU A 75 7.96 7.89 -1.48
N LYS A 76 8.99 7.17 -1.91
CA LYS A 76 9.86 6.40 -0.99
C LYS A 76 10.64 7.31 -0.03
N ILE A 77 11.07 8.50 -0.47
CA ILE A 77 11.64 9.51 0.43
C ILE A 77 10.58 10.00 1.42
N MET A 78 9.35 10.24 0.97
CA MET A 78 8.25 10.67 1.83
C MET A 78 7.85 9.59 2.85
N ASP A 79 7.91 8.32 2.48
CA ASP A 79 7.67 7.17 3.38
C ASP A 79 8.68 7.09 4.54
N LEU A 80 9.86 7.70 4.39
CA LEU A 80 10.82 7.90 5.48
C LEU A 80 10.42 9.02 6.48
N GLY A 81 9.24 9.62 6.32
CA GLY A 81 8.71 10.65 7.21
C GLY A 81 8.91 12.10 6.72
N TYR A 82 9.26 12.30 5.45
CA TYR A 82 9.39 13.64 4.87
C TYR A 82 8.07 14.08 4.23
N SER A 83 7.45 15.16 4.71
CA SER A 83 6.20 15.71 4.15
C SER A 83 6.42 16.55 2.89
N VAL A 84 7.62 17.08 2.72
CA VAL A 84 8.05 17.90 1.57
C VAL A 84 9.43 17.45 1.12
N VAL A 85 9.61 17.24 -0.18
CA VAL A 85 10.86 16.77 -0.78
C VAL A 85 11.30 17.79 -1.83
N PRO A 86 12.37 18.57 -1.61
CA PRO A 86 12.91 19.48 -2.61
C PRO A 86 13.50 18.73 -3.79
N VAL A 87 13.40 19.32 -4.97
CA VAL A 87 14.00 18.85 -6.22
C VAL A 87 15.21 19.70 -6.56
N VAL A 88 16.32 19.04 -6.86
CA VAL A 88 17.58 19.70 -7.20
C VAL A 88 18.13 19.22 -8.54
N ASP A 89 18.90 20.06 -9.23
CA ASP A 89 19.66 19.67 -10.40
C ASP A 89 20.96 18.91 -10.03
N GLU A 90 21.75 18.54 -11.04
CA GLU A 90 22.99 17.77 -10.88
C GLU A 90 24.06 18.48 -10.05
N VAL A 91 24.00 19.80 -9.93
CA VAL A 91 24.91 20.61 -9.11
C VAL A 91 24.32 21.03 -7.75
N GLY A 92 23.11 20.55 -7.45
CA GLY A 92 22.42 20.76 -6.17
C GLY A 92 21.63 22.09 -6.08
N ARG A 93 21.35 22.78 -7.21
CA ARG A 93 20.51 23.97 -7.22
C ARG A 93 19.05 23.57 -7.09
N TYR A 94 18.32 24.35 -6.28
CA TYR A 94 16.88 24.18 -6.09
C TYR A 94 16.13 24.48 -7.39
N ILE A 95 15.29 23.54 -7.83
CA ILE A 95 14.44 23.66 -9.03
C ILE A 95 12.98 23.75 -8.64
N ASP A 96 12.49 22.81 -7.81
CA ASP A 96 11.08 22.68 -7.43
C ASP A 96 10.96 21.81 -6.15
N PHE A 97 9.76 21.45 -5.75
CA PHE A 97 9.54 20.51 -4.66
C PHE A 97 8.32 19.64 -4.91
N PHE A 98 8.35 18.44 -4.32
CA PHE A 98 7.18 17.59 -4.17
C PHE A 98 6.59 17.76 -2.78
N ALA A 99 5.25 17.82 -2.73
CA ALA A 99 4.47 17.76 -1.50
C ALA A 99 3.16 17.04 -1.83
N PHE A 100 2.40 16.62 -0.81
CA PHE A 100 1.10 16.01 -1.03
C PHE A 100 0.16 16.94 -1.80
N GLY A 101 -0.33 16.47 -2.92
CA GLY A 101 -1.44 17.07 -3.67
C GLY A 101 -1.07 17.91 -4.88
N ARG A 102 -1.21 17.32 -6.07
CA ARG A 102 -1.60 18.01 -7.32
C ARG A 102 -1.99 17.01 -8.39
N THR A 103 -3.29 16.77 -8.57
CA THR A 103 -3.81 16.17 -9.81
C THR A 103 -5.22 16.68 -10.07
N ASN A 104 -5.40 17.47 -11.14
CA ASN A 104 -6.72 17.95 -11.56
C ASN A 104 -7.52 16.80 -12.17
N VAL A 105 -8.71 16.55 -11.62
CA VAL A 105 -9.70 15.63 -12.19
C VAL A 105 -10.77 16.48 -12.86
N LEU A 106 -10.93 16.33 -14.17
CA LEU A 106 -11.94 17.07 -14.92
C LEU A 106 -13.32 16.44 -14.77
N ALA A 107 -14.29 17.25 -14.40
CA ALA A 107 -15.69 16.87 -14.36
C ALA A 107 -16.37 17.19 -15.69
N GLU A 108 -16.67 16.19 -16.48
CA GLU A 108 -17.80 16.20 -17.41
C GLU A 108 -18.37 14.80 -17.56
N ALA A 109 -19.50 14.52 -16.96
CA ALA A 109 -20.63 13.75 -17.45
C ALA A 109 -21.56 13.27 -16.33
N LYS A 110 -22.86 13.35 -16.53
CA LYS A 110 -23.93 12.72 -15.75
C LYS A 110 -23.92 11.15 -15.85
N THR A 111 -22.77 10.55 -16.14
CA THR A 111 -22.64 9.11 -16.36
C THR A 111 -22.03 8.47 -15.12
N THR A 112 -22.75 7.53 -14.51
CA THR A 112 -22.23 6.72 -13.43
C THR A 112 -21.04 5.89 -13.89
N ILE A 113 -19.96 5.92 -13.13
CA ILE A 113 -18.76 5.14 -13.35
C ILE A 113 -18.72 4.02 -12.32
N ARG A 114 -18.35 2.85 -12.77
CA ARG A 114 -18.07 1.72 -11.90
C ARG A 114 -16.62 1.33 -12.04
N ALA A 115 -16.05 0.88 -10.93
CA ALA A 115 -14.72 0.31 -10.93
C ALA A 115 -14.66 -0.87 -9.98
N ARG A 116 -13.68 -1.73 -10.21
CA ARG A 116 -13.32 -2.79 -9.30
C ARG A 116 -11.82 -3.03 -9.33
N ALA A 117 -11.27 -3.45 -8.21
CA ALA A 117 -9.91 -3.91 -8.10
C ALA A 117 -9.86 -5.24 -7.37
N PRO A 118 -9.07 -6.23 -7.84
CA PRO A 118 -8.96 -7.52 -7.20
C PRO A 118 -8.17 -7.42 -5.90
N VAL A 119 -8.47 -8.27 -4.94
CA VAL A 119 -7.58 -8.53 -3.82
C VAL A 119 -6.48 -9.51 -4.24
N ARG A 120 -5.46 -9.70 -3.40
CA ARG A 120 -4.27 -10.49 -3.72
C ARG A 120 -3.95 -11.55 -2.67
N ILE A 121 -3.31 -12.62 -3.12
CA ILE A 121 -2.60 -13.59 -2.30
C ILE A 121 -1.10 -13.29 -2.39
N SER A 122 -0.43 -13.18 -1.24
CA SER A 122 1.03 -13.09 -1.14
C SER A 122 1.58 -14.48 -0.84
N PHE A 123 2.11 -15.16 -1.85
CA PHE A 123 2.65 -16.51 -1.69
C PHE A 123 3.95 -16.50 -0.91
N PHE A 124 4.95 -15.74 -1.36
CA PHE A 124 6.30 -15.75 -0.80
C PHE A 124 6.90 -14.34 -0.77
N GLY A 125 7.86 -14.13 0.12
CA GLY A 125 8.66 -12.91 0.18
C GLY A 125 8.01 -11.73 0.93
N GLY A 126 6.75 -11.84 1.36
CA GLY A 126 6.06 -10.75 2.07
C GLY A 126 6.79 -10.31 3.33
N GLY A 127 6.88 -8.99 3.55
CA GLY A 127 7.69 -8.34 4.58
C GLY A 127 8.98 -7.73 4.01
N SER A 128 9.54 -8.27 2.92
CA SER A 128 10.66 -7.65 2.21
C SER A 128 10.26 -6.42 1.38
N ASP A 129 8.96 -6.18 1.22
CA ASP A 129 8.33 -5.00 0.63
C ASP A 129 8.20 -3.83 1.61
N MET A 130 8.69 -3.96 2.83
CA MET A 130 8.72 -2.89 3.83
C MET A 130 9.99 -2.04 3.68
N ILE A 131 9.85 -0.71 3.86
CA ILE A 131 10.98 0.24 3.72
C ILE A 131 12.15 -0.08 4.64
N SER A 132 11.89 -0.62 5.82
CA SER A 132 12.93 -1.05 6.74
C SER A 132 13.88 -2.10 6.16
N TYR A 133 13.43 -2.85 5.14
CA TYR A 133 14.25 -3.85 4.45
C TYR A 133 14.76 -3.35 3.08
N TYR A 134 13.84 -2.96 2.16
CA TYR A 134 14.24 -2.67 0.78
C TYR A 134 15.08 -1.39 0.63
N ASN A 135 15.12 -0.54 1.64
CA ASN A 135 16.00 0.64 1.64
C ASN A 135 17.50 0.27 1.66
N HIS A 136 17.83 -0.94 2.07
CA HIS A 136 19.20 -1.44 2.21
C HIS A 136 19.49 -2.68 1.35
N ARG A 137 18.47 -3.41 0.95
CA ARG A 137 18.56 -4.67 0.19
C ARG A 137 17.32 -4.82 -0.68
N ASP A 138 17.47 -5.40 -1.88
CA ASP A 138 16.33 -5.61 -2.76
C ASP A 138 15.31 -6.59 -2.15
N GLY A 139 14.07 -6.13 -2.02
CA GLY A 139 12.93 -6.96 -1.63
C GLY A 139 12.35 -7.70 -2.83
N LEU A 140 11.68 -8.82 -2.59
CA LEU A 140 11.05 -9.63 -3.63
C LEU A 140 9.80 -10.30 -3.11
N VAL A 141 8.69 -10.14 -3.81
CA VAL A 141 7.42 -10.77 -3.46
C VAL A 141 6.83 -11.49 -4.67
N LEU A 142 6.39 -12.72 -4.46
CA LEU A 142 5.59 -13.50 -5.40
C LEU A 142 4.14 -13.45 -4.95
N SER A 143 3.27 -12.88 -5.78
CA SER A 143 1.86 -12.71 -5.49
C SER A 143 0.97 -13.02 -6.70
N ALA A 144 -0.30 -13.28 -6.44
CA ALA A 144 -1.32 -13.36 -7.47
C ALA A 144 -2.61 -12.68 -7.03
N SER A 145 -3.30 -12.05 -7.96
CA SER A 145 -4.65 -11.52 -7.74
C SER A 145 -5.70 -12.61 -7.87
N ILE A 146 -6.74 -12.54 -7.06
CA ILE A 146 -7.86 -13.50 -7.05
C ILE A 146 -9.19 -12.82 -7.32
N ALA A 147 -10.17 -13.58 -7.80
CA ALA A 147 -11.50 -13.09 -8.18
C ALA A 147 -12.39 -12.78 -6.95
N LYS A 148 -11.87 -11.97 -6.05
CA LYS A 148 -12.57 -11.26 -4.98
C LYS A 148 -12.18 -9.79 -5.09
N PHE A 149 -13.12 -8.87 -4.98
CA PHE A 149 -12.91 -7.50 -5.40
C PHE A 149 -13.32 -6.50 -4.32
N ALA A 150 -12.70 -5.33 -4.38
CA ALA A 150 -13.29 -4.10 -3.91
C ALA A 150 -13.98 -3.40 -5.08
N HIS A 151 -15.15 -2.85 -4.81
CA HIS A 151 -16.03 -2.23 -5.80
C HIS A 151 -16.24 -0.77 -5.48
N CYS A 152 -16.25 0.06 -6.52
CA CYS A 152 -16.50 1.47 -6.43
C CYS A 152 -17.56 1.90 -7.44
N THR A 153 -18.51 2.70 -7.00
CA THR A 153 -19.46 3.40 -7.85
C THR A 153 -19.33 4.90 -7.63
N LEU A 154 -19.04 5.63 -8.69
CA LEU A 154 -18.83 7.07 -8.70
C LEU A 154 -19.88 7.73 -9.59
N SER A 155 -20.65 8.66 -9.03
CA SER A 155 -21.67 9.43 -9.76
C SER A 155 -21.38 10.91 -9.61
N PRO A 156 -20.95 11.65 -10.67
CA PRO A 156 -20.73 13.07 -10.63
C PRO A 156 -22.02 13.85 -10.31
N ARG A 157 -21.89 14.92 -9.50
CA ARG A 157 -22.98 15.79 -9.06
C ARG A 157 -22.79 17.21 -9.63
N SER A 158 -23.90 17.83 -10.02
CA SER A 158 -23.90 19.21 -10.53
C SER A 158 -24.07 20.26 -9.41
N ASP A 159 -24.44 19.85 -8.19
CA ASP A 159 -24.66 20.75 -7.06
C ASP A 159 -23.40 20.99 -6.21
N GLY A 160 -22.24 20.45 -6.62
CA GLY A 160 -20.96 20.59 -5.94
C GLY A 160 -20.81 19.78 -4.65
N LYS A 161 -21.86 19.15 -4.16
CA LYS A 161 -21.81 18.38 -2.90
C LYS A 161 -21.05 17.07 -3.03
N ILE A 162 -20.38 16.66 -1.97
CA ILE A 162 -19.62 15.39 -1.90
C ILE A 162 -20.27 14.47 -0.88
N ARG A 163 -20.52 13.24 -1.30
CA ARG A 163 -20.94 12.14 -0.42
C ARG A 163 -20.03 10.95 -0.63
N ILE A 164 -19.49 10.39 0.45
CA ILE A 164 -18.66 9.20 0.46
C ILE A 164 -19.30 8.18 1.38
N ASN A 165 -19.71 7.03 0.82
CA ASN A 165 -20.35 5.95 1.56
C ASN A 165 -19.42 4.72 1.54
N SER A 166 -18.92 4.34 2.71
CA SER A 166 -18.15 3.12 2.92
C SER A 166 -19.09 2.07 3.55
N GLN A 167 -19.58 1.15 2.74
CA GLN A 167 -20.61 0.20 3.15
C GLN A 167 -20.08 -0.76 4.22
N ASP A 168 -18.85 -1.24 4.08
CA ASP A 168 -18.22 -2.19 5.00
C ASP A 168 -17.97 -1.59 6.39
N LEU A 169 -17.78 -0.26 6.47
CA LEU A 169 -17.61 0.48 7.71
C LEU A 169 -18.93 1.02 8.26
N VAL A 170 -20.01 0.98 7.47
CA VAL A 170 -21.31 1.62 7.78
C VAL A 170 -21.13 3.13 8.06
N VAL A 171 -20.22 3.79 7.32
CA VAL A 171 -19.91 5.20 7.49
C VAL A 171 -20.27 5.98 6.22
N SER A 172 -20.90 7.14 6.43
CA SER A 172 -21.21 8.12 5.38
C SER A 172 -20.67 9.48 5.76
N GLU A 173 -19.86 10.07 4.88
CA GLU A 173 -19.28 11.40 5.02
C GLU A 173 -19.97 12.35 4.03
N TYR A 174 -20.28 13.57 4.48
CA TYR A 174 -20.98 14.61 3.69
C TYR A 174 -20.22 15.91 3.76
N PHE A 175 -20.06 16.56 2.59
CA PHE A 175 -19.43 17.87 2.49
C PHE A 175 -20.23 18.73 1.50
N GLU A 176 -20.42 19.99 1.86
CA GLU A 176 -21.23 20.95 1.07
C GLU A 176 -20.50 21.42 -0.18
N SER A 177 -19.17 21.35 -0.21
CA SER A 177 -18.35 21.69 -1.38
C SER A 177 -16.99 21.00 -1.37
N PRO A 178 -16.26 20.97 -2.52
CA PRO A 178 -14.89 20.47 -2.60
C PRO A 178 -13.91 21.21 -1.68
N GLU A 179 -14.11 22.52 -1.44
CA GLU A 179 -13.27 23.32 -0.55
C GLU A 179 -13.41 22.83 0.89
N VAL A 180 -14.65 22.65 1.37
CA VAL A 180 -14.93 22.11 2.72
C VAL A 180 -14.33 20.72 2.87
N PHE A 181 -14.43 19.89 1.84
CA PHE A 181 -13.80 18.55 1.84
C PHE A 181 -12.27 18.67 1.91
N ARG A 182 -11.67 19.55 1.14
CA ARG A 182 -10.22 19.75 1.10
C ARG A 182 -9.65 20.16 2.46
N ASP A 183 -10.35 20.99 3.21
CA ASP A 183 -9.92 21.48 4.53
C ASP A 183 -10.20 20.50 5.66
N SER A 184 -11.04 19.46 5.44
CA SER A 184 -11.37 18.46 6.46
C SER A 184 -10.22 17.47 6.68
N GLN A 185 -10.25 16.70 7.78
CA GLN A 185 -9.39 15.53 7.97
C GLN A 185 -10.10 14.27 7.44
N PRO A 186 -9.39 13.33 6.78
CA PRO A 186 -10.02 12.10 6.28
C PRO A 186 -10.47 11.22 7.47
N GLN A 187 -11.72 10.81 7.47
CA GLN A 187 -12.27 9.91 8.49
C GLN A 187 -12.21 8.44 8.07
N THR A 188 -12.18 8.19 6.76
CA THR A 188 -12.09 6.85 6.18
C THR A 188 -10.94 6.77 5.18
N LEU A 189 -10.52 5.54 4.84
CA LEU A 189 -9.58 5.34 3.74
C LEU A 189 -10.13 5.91 2.43
N ALA A 190 -11.44 5.78 2.19
CA ALA A 190 -12.06 6.31 0.97
C ALA A 190 -11.89 7.83 0.87
N SER A 191 -12.12 8.59 1.94
CA SER A 191 -11.89 10.03 1.95
C SER A 191 -10.42 10.40 1.82
N ALA A 192 -9.51 9.61 2.40
CA ALA A 192 -8.07 9.80 2.21
C ALA A 192 -7.64 9.62 0.74
N VAL A 193 -8.19 8.59 0.05
CA VAL A 193 -7.94 8.35 -1.38
C VAL A 193 -8.44 9.52 -2.23
N VAL A 194 -9.66 9.99 -1.97
CA VAL A 194 -10.22 11.13 -2.73
C VAL A 194 -9.40 12.40 -2.50
N LYS A 195 -8.87 12.60 -1.29
CA LYS A 195 -7.94 13.71 -1.02
C LYS A 195 -6.63 13.59 -1.79
N ALA A 196 -6.08 12.37 -1.90
CA ALA A 196 -4.87 12.11 -2.68
C ALA A 196 -5.05 12.42 -4.16
N ILE A 197 -6.28 12.33 -4.68
CA ILE A 197 -6.64 12.59 -6.07
C ILE A 197 -6.88 14.09 -6.33
N GLU A 198 -7.13 14.90 -5.31
CA GLU A 198 -7.46 16.33 -5.39
C GLU A 198 -8.65 16.64 -6.32
N VAL A 199 -9.84 16.23 -5.92
CA VAL A 199 -11.06 16.43 -6.70
C VAL A 199 -11.64 17.82 -6.50
N ASP A 200 -12.02 18.53 -7.61
CA ASP A 200 -12.57 19.87 -7.61
C ASP A 200 -14.08 19.93 -7.92
N SER A 201 -14.75 18.77 -7.94
CA SER A 201 -16.17 18.68 -8.31
C SER A 201 -16.96 17.81 -7.34
N GLY A 202 -18.28 18.02 -7.29
CA GLY A 202 -19.17 17.23 -6.47
C GLY A 202 -19.40 15.82 -7.03
N PHE A 203 -19.58 14.85 -6.13
CA PHE A 203 -19.86 13.46 -6.49
C PHE A 203 -20.53 12.70 -5.34
N ASP A 204 -21.17 11.59 -5.71
CA ASP A 204 -21.53 10.50 -4.82
C ASP A 204 -20.58 9.31 -5.08
N LEU A 205 -19.93 8.82 -4.02
CA LEU A 205 -19.03 7.68 -4.04
C LEU A 205 -19.56 6.59 -3.13
N HIS A 206 -19.71 5.37 -3.64
CA HIS A 206 -20.09 4.18 -2.88
C HIS A 206 -19.01 3.12 -3.02
N VAL A 207 -18.55 2.57 -1.90
CA VAL A 207 -17.47 1.59 -1.85
C VAL A 207 -17.88 0.40 -0.99
N TYR A 208 -17.59 -0.82 -1.46
CA TYR A 208 -17.74 -2.05 -0.68
C TYR A 208 -16.72 -3.11 -1.16
N SER A 209 -16.48 -4.13 -0.34
CA SER A 209 -15.52 -5.19 -0.61
C SER A 209 -16.13 -6.58 -0.43
N ASP A 210 -15.73 -7.53 -1.29
CA ASP A 210 -16.11 -8.95 -1.16
C ASP A 210 -15.39 -9.64 0.01
N VAL A 211 -14.37 -8.99 0.59
CA VAL A 211 -13.60 -9.55 1.70
C VAL A 211 -13.71 -8.67 2.95
N PRO A 212 -13.76 -9.27 4.13
CA PRO A 212 -13.86 -8.51 5.37
C PRO A 212 -12.59 -7.69 5.65
N ILE A 213 -12.76 -6.61 6.41
CA ILE A 213 -11.65 -5.81 6.91
C ILE A 213 -10.71 -6.69 7.75
N GLY A 214 -9.40 -6.53 7.55
CA GLY A 214 -8.41 -7.35 8.25
C GLY A 214 -8.24 -8.76 7.68
N SER A 215 -8.80 -9.05 6.50
CA SER A 215 -8.70 -10.35 5.81
C SER A 215 -7.26 -10.82 5.54
N GLY A 216 -6.29 -9.91 5.46
CA GLY A 216 -4.92 -10.23 5.04
C GLY A 216 -4.75 -10.40 3.53
N LEU A 217 -5.80 -10.09 2.75
CA LEU A 217 -5.82 -10.22 1.29
C LEU A 217 -5.55 -8.90 0.54
N GLY A 218 -5.12 -7.83 1.21
CA GLY A 218 -4.91 -6.52 0.58
C GLY A 218 -6.19 -5.75 0.30
N GLY A 219 -7.25 -5.98 1.10
CA GLY A 219 -8.56 -5.37 0.88
C GLY A 219 -8.54 -3.85 0.90
N SER A 220 -7.75 -3.21 1.79
CA SER A 220 -7.61 -1.75 1.83
C SER A 220 -7.00 -1.19 0.54
N SER A 221 -5.95 -1.82 0.03
CA SER A 221 -5.31 -1.43 -1.23
C SER A 221 -6.22 -1.68 -2.44
N ALA A 222 -7.03 -2.76 -2.42
CA ALA A 222 -8.05 -2.99 -3.44
C ALA A 222 -9.14 -1.89 -3.40
N VAL A 223 -9.57 -1.45 -2.21
CA VAL A 223 -10.48 -0.31 -2.06
C VAL A 223 -9.84 0.95 -2.64
N ALA A 224 -8.61 1.28 -2.24
CA ALA A 224 -7.91 2.47 -2.71
C ALA A 224 -7.76 2.47 -4.24
N THR A 225 -7.26 1.38 -4.82
CA THR A 225 -7.06 1.26 -6.28
C THR A 225 -8.37 1.26 -7.06
N SER A 226 -9.47 0.72 -6.50
CA SER A 226 -10.79 0.78 -7.15
C SER A 226 -11.33 2.21 -7.24
N ILE A 227 -11.16 3.02 -6.17
CA ILE A 227 -11.56 4.43 -6.15
C ILE A 227 -10.73 5.21 -7.16
N ILE A 228 -9.40 5.06 -7.16
CA ILE A 228 -8.51 5.75 -8.10
C ILE A 228 -8.85 5.39 -9.54
N ALA A 229 -9.13 4.11 -9.83
CA ALA A 229 -9.56 3.67 -11.15
C ALA A 229 -10.88 4.31 -11.57
N ALA A 230 -11.85 4.49 -10.66
CA ALA A 230 -13.10 5.17 -10.97
C ALA A 230 -12.87 6.63 -11.38
N PHE A 231 -12.08 7.37 -10.63
CA PHE A 231 -11.73 8.76 -10.97
C PHE A 231 -10.84 8.85 -12.22
N ASN A 232 -10.00 7.84 -12.48
CA ASN A 232 -9.18 7.76 -13.68
C ASN A 232 -10.02 7.72 -14.97
N GLU A 233 -11.26 7.17 -14.91
CA GLU A 233 -12.20 7.15 -16.06
C GLU A 233 -12.69 8.55 -16.46
N LEU A 234 -12.62 9.52 -15.54
CA LEU A 234 -13.00 10.92 -15.79
C LEU A 234 -11.85 11.75 -16.37
N ARG A 235 -10.62 11.25 -16.34
CA ARG A 235 -9.44 12.02 -16.75
C ARG A 235 -9.24 12.02 -18.24
N SER A 236 -8.79 13.14 -18.79
CA SER A 236 -8.30 13.24 -20.16
C SER A 236 -6.93 12.57 -20.35
N SER A 237 -6.03 12.70 -19.36
CA SER A 237 -4.76 11.98 -19.29
C SER A 237 -4.85 10.91 -18.23
N ARG A 238 -4.93 9.64 -18.67
CA ARG A 238 -5.14 8.51 -17.76
C ARG A 238 -3.86 8.13 -17.03
N TRP A 239 -4.03 7.80 -15.77
CA TRP A 239 -2.99 7.17 -14.95
C TRP A 239 -2.72 5.75 -15.41
N THR A 240 -1.46 5.37 -15.38
CA THR A 240 -1.01 3.99 -15.58
C THR A 240 -1.26 3.15 -14.32
N SER A 241 -1.03 1.82 -14.41
CA SER A 241 -1.10 0.96 -13.22
C SER A 241 -0.05 1.33 -12.16
N PHE A 242 1.10 1.86 -12.56
CA PHE A 242 2.11 2.40 -11.64
C PHE A 242 1.59 3.63 -10.90
N ASP A 243 1.03 4.61 -11.63
CA ASP A 243 0.46 5.82 -11.03
C ASP A 243 -0.66 5.47 -10.03
N ILE A 244 -1.52 4.49 -10.37
CA ILE A 244 -2.61 4.02 -9.50
C ILE A 244 -2.03 3.40 -8.22
N ALA A 245 -1.01 2.54 -8.33
CA ALA A 245 -0.37 1.91 -7.18
C ALA A 245 0.28 2.94 -6.25
N GLU A 246 1.00 3.91 -6.81
CA GLU A 246 1.67 4.97 -6.07
C GLU A 246 0.68 5.91 -5.37
N LEU A 247 -0.41 6.30 -6.06
CA LEU A 247 -1.49 7.10 -5.45
C LEU A 247 -2.18 6.33 -4.33
N ALA A 248 -2.43 5.03 -4.51
CA ALA A 248 -3.02 4.18 -3.48
C ALA A 248 -2.10 4.08 -2.25
N PHE A 249 -0.79 3.90 -2.46
CA PHE A 249 0.20 3.91 -1.38
C PHE A 249 0.21 5.25 -0.64
N MET A 250 0.26 6.37 -1.38
CA MET A 250 0.23 7.70 -0.80
C MET A 250 -1.00 7.90 0.09
N ALA A 251 -2.19 7.54 -0.41
CA ALA A 251 -3.44 7.66 0.35
C ALA A 251 -3.44 6.81 1.61
N GLU A 252 -3.04 5.56 1.49
CA GLU A 252 -3.11 4.56 2.57
C GLU A 252 -2.06 4.80 3.65
N ARG A 253 -0.80 5.04 3.26
CA ARG A 253 0.33 5.12 4.18
C ARG A 253 0.61 6.52 4.68
N LEU A 254 0.56 7.51 3.79
CA LEU A 254 1.01 8.86 4.10
C LEU A 254 -0.13 9.78 4.53
N LEU A 255 -1.35 9.61 4.00
CA LEU A 255 -2.51 10.43 4.38
C LEU A 255 -3.37 9.78 5.47
N PHE A 256 -3.63 8.48 5.37
CA PHE A 256 -4.46 7.76 6.33
C PHE A 256 -3.66 7.14 7.49
N GLY A 257 -2.35 6.94 7.30
CA GLY A 257 -1.43 6.52 8.36
C GLY A 257 -1.46 5.02 8.68
N VAL A 258 -1.94 4.16 7.77
CA VAL A 258 -1.90 2.70 7.96
C VAL A 258 -0.50 2.18 7.64
N ALA A 259 0.17 1.56 8.59
CA ALA A 259 1.49 0.97 8.38
C ALA A 259 1.43 -0.28 7.47
N GLY A 260 2.47 -0.51 6.66
CA GLY A 260 2.60 -1.69 5.81
C GLY A 260 3.60 -1.51 4.67
N GLY A 261 3.76 -2.54 3.85
CA GLY A 261 4.63 -2.53 2.68
C GLY A 261 3.92 -2.05 1.39
N TRP A 262 4.60 -2.20 0.27
CA TRP A 262 4.19 -1.70 -1.05
C TRP A 262 3.52 -2.76 -1.95
N GLN A 263 3.59 -4.06 -1.58
CA GLN A 263 3.15 -5.15 -2.45
C GLN A 263 1.68 -5.08 -2.85
N ASP A 264 0.82 -4.64 -1.91
CA ASP A 264 -0.62 -4.74 -2.05
C ASP A 264 -1.15 -3.81 -3.14
N GLN A 265 -0.69 -2.57 -3.15
CA GLN A 265 -1.09 -1.57 -4.12
C GLN A 265 -0.69 -1.96 -5.53
N TYR A 266 0.54 -2.49 -5.71
CA TYR A 266 0.99 -2.98 -7.01
C TYR A 266 0.21 -4.21 -7.46
N ALA A 267 0.04 -5.22 -6.59
CA ALA A 267 -0.70 -6.43 -6.96
C ALA A 267 -2.15 -6.13 -7.35
N CYS A 268 -2.85 -5.25 -6.61
CA CYS A 268 -4.23 -4.85 -6.91
C CYS A 268 -4.33 -4.02 -8.21
N SER A 269 -3.31 -3.19 -8.50
CA SER A 269 -3.30 -2.34 -9.70
C SER A 269 -2.98 -3.10 -10.98
N PHE A 270 -2.10 -4.11 -10.90
CA PHE A 270 -1.63 -4.87 -12.07
C PHE A 270 -2.48 -6.09 -12.36
N GLY A 271 -2.95 -6.81 -11.33
CA GLY A 271 -3.63 -8.10 -11.51
C GLY A 271 -2.70 -9.23 -11.92
N GLY A 272 -3.22 -10.44 -12.05
CA GLY A 272 -2.47 -11.61 -12.47
C GLY A 272 -1.43 -12.10 -11.47
N PHE A 273 -0.52 -12.93 -11.96
CA PHE A 273 0.65 -13.41 -11.22
C PHE A 273 1.81 -12.45 -11.43
N ASN A 274 2.46 -12.01 -10.35
CA ASN A 274 3.56 -11.08 -10.42
C ASN A 274 4.71 -11.47 -9.49
N LEU A 275 5.93 -11.32 -10.00
CA LEU A 275 7.14 -11.24 -9.20
C LEU A 275 7.51 -9.76 -9.08
N ILE A 276 7.34 -9.19 -7.90
CA ILE A 276 7.53 -7.76 -7.65
C ILE A 276 8.84 -7.56 -6.91
N GLU A 277 9.75 -6.78 -7.50
CA GLU A 277 11.02 -6.40 -6.91
C GLU A 277 10.92 -4.99 -6.33
N PHE A 278 11.30 -4.83 -5.08
CA PHE A 278 11.31 -3.55 -4.37
C PHE A 278 12.75 -3.12 -4.16
N ARG A 279 13.14 -2.01 -4.79
CA ARG A 279 14.45 -1.39 -4.66
C ARG A 279 14.31 -0.04 -3.98
N SER A 280 15.39 0.52 -3.48
CA SER A 280 15.36 1.83 -2.79
C SER A 280 14.86 2.97 -3.66
N THR A 281 15.02 2.89 -5.00
CA THR A 281 14.66 3.95 -5.95
C THR A 281 13.47 3.63 -6.84
N GLU A 282 13.14 2.35 -7.02
CA GLU A 282 12.08 1.92 -7.94
C GLU A 282 11.45 0.60 -7.51
N THR A 283 10.25 0.33 -7.98
CA THR A 283 9.62 -0.99 -7.94
C THR A 283 9.51 -1.55 -9.36
N VAL A 284 9.90 -2.79 -9.53
CA VAL A 284 9.80 -3.49 -10.81
C VAL A 284 8.74 -4.58 -10.68
N VAL A 285 7.69 -4.48 -11.50
CA VAL A 285 6.65 -5.50 -11.58
C VAL A 285 6.95 -6.39 -12.77
N ASN A 286 7.21 -7.68 -12.51
CA ASN A 286 7.43 -8.69 -13.54
C ASN A 286 6.19 -9.60 -13.63
N PRO A 287 5.27 -9.39 -14.59
CA PRO A 287 4.15 -10.27 -14.79
C PRO A 287 4.61 -11.68 -15.17
N ILE A 288 4.07 -12.69 -14.51
CA ILE A 288 4.40 -14.09 -14.76
C ILE A 288 3.33 -14.68 -15.66
N ARG A 289 3.75 -15.14 -16.83
CA ARG A 289 2.88 -15.90 -17.73
C ARG A 289 3.02 -17.39 -17.41
N LEU A 290 1.98 -17.96 -16.82
CA LEU A 290 1.89 -19.39 -16.54
C LEU A 290 1.13 -20.11 -17.67
N ASP A 291 1.44 -21.38 -17.81
CA ASP A 291 0.63 -22.29 -18.62
C ASP A 291 -0.79 -22.38 -18.01
N PRO A 292 -1.87 -22.34 -18.82
CA PRO A 292 -3.24 -22.48 -18.33
C PRO A 292 -3.50 -23.72 -17.47
N ASP A 293 -2.83 -24.85 -17.75
CA ASP A 293 -2.97 -26.06 -16.98
C ASP A 293 -2.37 -25.90 -15.57
N ILE A 294 -1.25 -25.19 -15.45
CA ILE A 294 -0.64 -24.85 -14.13
C ILE A 294 -1.62 -23.98 -13.32
N VAL A 295 -2.24 -22.97 -13.95
CA VAL A 295 -3.22 -22.12 -13.28
C VAL A 295 -4.42 -22.92 -12.82
N SER A 296 -4.96 -23.78 -13.68
CA SER A 296 -6.11 -24.63 -13.37
C SER A 296 -5.82 -25.60 -12.23
N GLU A 297 -4.62 -26.19 -12.21
CA GLU A 297 -4.19 -27.12 -11.14
C GLU A 297 -4.03 -26.37 -9.81
N LEU A 298 -3.47 -25.15 -9.82
CA LEU A 298 -3.42 -24.30 -8.63
C LEU A 298 -4.82 -23.98 -8.08
N GLU A 299 -5.78 -23.64 -8.94
CA GLU A 299 -7.18 -23.40 -8.53
C GLU A 299 -7.85 -24.64 -7.94
N CYS A 300 -7.49 -25.82 -8.44
CA CYS A 300 -7.93 -27.07 -7.88
C CYS A 300 -7.27 -27.42 -6.54
N SER A 301 -5.99 -27.09 -6.37
CA SER A 301 -5.21 -27.50 -5.21
C SER A 301 -5.17 -26.48 -4.08
N LEU A 302 -5.41 -25.18 -4.36
CA LEU A 302 -5.40 -24.15 -3.34
C LEU A 302 -6.76 -24.00 -2.66
N ALA A 303 -6.74 -23.88 -1.34
CA ALA A 303 -7.89 -23.70 -0.47
C ALA A 303 -7.72 -22.46 0.39
N LEU A 304 -8.73 -21.59 0.42
CA LEU A 304 -8.75 -20.37 1.21
C LEU A 304 -9.69 -20.56 2.42
N VAL A 305 -9.22 -20.27 3.62
CA VAL A 305 -9.97 -20.51 4.85
C VAL A 305 -10.00 -19.22 5.68
N ASN A 306 -11.18 -18.63 5.85
CA ASN A 306 -11.36 -17.49 6.73
C ASN A 306 -11.36 -17.94 8.19
N THR A 307 -10.40 -17.49 8.98
CA THR A 307 -10.32 -17.79 10.41
C THR A 307 -11.43 -17.16 11.25
N LYS A 308 -12.27 -16.30 10.65
CA LYS A 308 -13.30 -15.48 11.33
C LYS A 308 -12.74 -14.58 12.44
N ARG A 309 -11.42 -14.36 12.44
CA ARG A 309 -10.74 -13.49 13.39
C ARG A 309 -10.37 -12.18 12.71
N SER A 310 -10.88 -11.10 13.24
CA SER A 310 -10.50 -9.75 12.84
C SER A 310 -9.27 -9.30 13.63
N ARG A 311 -8.43 -8.46 13.00
CA ARG A 311 -7.25 -7.88 13.60
C ARG A 311 -7.05 -6.44 13.15
N ASP A 312 -6.35 -5.67 13.98
CA ASP A 312 -5.80 -4.38 13.60
C ASP A 312 -4.44 -4.57 12.91
N SER A 313 -4.47 -4.62 11.57
CA SER A 313 -3.26 -4.80 10.76
C SER A 313 -2.25 -3.66 10.95
N GLY A 314 -2.72 -2.44 11.23
CA GLY A 314 -1.87 -1.26 11.38
C GLY A 314 -0.95 -1.37 12.60
N LYS A 315 -1.49 -1.77 13.75
CA LYS A 315 -0.69 -1.92 14.98
C LYS A 315 0.39 -3.00 14.87
N LEU A 316 0.09 -4.13 14.22
CA LEU A 316 1.07 -5.18 13.99
C LEU A 316 2.21 -4.72 13.10
N HIS A 317 1.92 -3.98 12.03
CA HIS A 317 2.94 -3.46 11.13
C HIS A 317 3.78 -2.35 11.77
N GLN A 318 3.21 -1.50 12.64
CA GLN A 318 3.97 -0.49 13.38
C GLN A 318 5.04 -1.13 14.28
N ASN A 319 4.68 -2.14 15.06
CA ASN A 319 5.62 -2.88 15.90
C ASN A 319 6.75 -3.53 15.07
N HIS A 320 6.46 -3.90 13.83
CA HIS A 320 7.44 -4.52 12.93
C HIS A 320 8.38 -3.51 12.25
N ILE A 321 7.96 -2.26 12.07
CA ILE A 321 8.82 -1.19 11.52
C ILE A 321 9.88 -0.76 12.55
N GLU A 322 9.54 -0.77 13.83
CA GLU A 322 10.44 -0.35 14.92
C GLU A 322 11.55 -1.39 15.21
N ASP A 323 11.32 -2.67 14.91
CA ASP A 323 12.32 -3.72 15.11
C ASP A 323 13.28 -3.80 13.89
N GLN A 324 14.47 -3.21 14.05
CA GLN A 324 15.56 -3.22 13.07
C GLN A 324 16.67 -4.22 13.46
N SER A 325 16.33 -5.36 14.04
CA SER A 325 17.31 -6.35 14.46
C SER A 325 18.02 -7.00 13.27
N THR A 326 19.32 -7.23 13.40
CA THR A 326 20.15 -7.94 12.41
C THR A 326 19.62 -9.35 12.10
N GLU A 327 18.97 -10.00 13.07
CA GLU A 327 18.43 -11.35 12.91
C GLU A 327 17.16 -11.34 12.03
N LYS A 328 16.32 -10.33 12.18
CA LYS A 328 15.15 -10.11 11.30
C LYS A 328 15.59 -9.88 9.85
N ASP A 329 16.61 -9.06 9.63
CA ASP A 329 17.17 -8.80 8.31
C ASP A 329 17.71 -10.07 7.64
N LYS A 330 18.39 -10.94 8.39
CA LYS A 330 18.84 -12.24 7.89
C LYS A 330 17.65 -13.13 7.51
N THR A 331 16.62 -13.17 8.34
CA THR A 331 15.42 -13.96 8.06
C THR A 331 14.68 -13.46 6.83
N LEU A 332 14.52 -12.13 6.67
CA LEU A 332 13.93 -11.54 5.47
C LEU A 332 14.76 -11.83 4.22
N SER A 333 16.10 -11.80 4.31
CA SER A 333 16.98 -12.19 3.19
C SER A 333 16.79 -13.66 2.79
N ARG A 334 16.63 -14.57 3.75
CA ARG A 334 16.27 -15.97 3.49
C ARG A 334 14.89 -16.09 2.82
N MET A 335 13.91 -15.28 3.25
CA MET A 335 12.58 -15.25 2.61
C MET A 335 12.65 -14.78 1.16
N VAL A 336 13.51 -13.82 0.82
CA VAL A 336 13.75 -13.35 -0.55
C VAL A 336 14.39 -14.46 -1.40
N GLU A 337 15.43 -15.12 -0.91
CA GLU A 337 16.07 -16.25 -1.61
C GLU A 337 15.07 -17.41 -1.82
N PHE A 338 14.29 -17.70 -0.80
CA PHE A 338 13.25 -18.72 -0.87
C PHE A 338 12.15 -18.35 -1.86
N CYS A 339 11.76 -17.09 -1.94
CA CYS A 339 10.82 -16.59 -2.95
C CYS A 339 11.34 -16.85 -4.38
N ARG A 340 12.64 -16.62 -4.65
CA ARG A 340 13.27 -16.94 -5.95
C ARG A 340 13.22 -18.44 -6.26
N LYS A 341 13.43 -19.29 -5.27
CA LYS A 341 13.31 -20.74 -5.42
C LYS A 341 11.87 -21.15 -5.76
N MET A 342 10.90 -20.64 -5.03
CA MET A 342 9.47 -20.95 -5.23
C MET A 342 8.93 -20.42 -6.55
N HIS A 343 9.41 -19.25 -7.01
CA HIS A 343 9.11 -18.76 -8.35
C HIS A 343 9.54 -19.76 -9.43
N ARG A 344 10.72 -20.38 -9.31
CA ARG A 344 11.18 -21.41 -10.27
C ARG A 344 10.31 -22.65 -10.25
N HIS A 345 9.88 -23.13 -9.06
CA HIS A 345 8.95 -24.26 -8.97
C HIS A 345 7.61 -23.92 -9.65
N LEU A 346 7.09 -22.71 -9.42
CA LEU A 346 5.83 -22.26 -10.02
C LEU A 346 5.88 -22.27 -11.56
N ILE A 347 6.88 -21.65 -12.16
CA ILE A 347 6.97 -21.55 -13.63
C ILE A 347 7.26 -22.89 -14.32
N LYS A 348 7.82 -23.86 -13.58
CA LYS A 348 8.06 -25.23 -14.08
C LYS A 348 6.88 -26.18 -13.83
N GLY A 349 5.84 -25.74 -13.13
CA GLY A 349 4.72 -26.60 -12.77
C GLY A 349 5.04 -27.63 -11.69
N GLU A 350 6.12 -27.44 -10.91
CA GLU A 350 6.51 -28.30 -9.77
C GLU A 350 5.63 -27.92 -8.55
N LEU A 351 4.31 -28.15 -8.68
CA LEU A 351 3.30 -27.59 -7.78
C LEU A 351 3.28 -28.26 -6.39
N ALA A 352 3.66 -29.54 -6.29
CA ALA A 352 3.80 -30.21 -5.00
C ALA A 352 4.88 -29.51 -4.15
N ASP A 353 6.05 -29.23 -4.76
CA ASP A 353 7.15 -28.52 -4.10
C ASP A 353 6.75 -27.09 -3.73
N PHE A 354 5.99 -26.43 -4.62
CA PHE A 354 5.41 -25.11 -4.35
C PHE A 354 4.47 -25.14 -3.15
N GLY A 355 3.60 -26.15 -3.07
CA GLY A 355 2.68 -26.36 -1.95
C GLY A 355 3.40 -26.62 -0.62
N ILE A 356 4.40 -27.51 -0.61
CA ILE A 356 5.26 -27.78 0.54
C ILE A 356 6.01 -26.49 0.96
N GLY A 357 6.43 -25.68 -0.02
CA GLY A 357 7.08 -24.39 0.22
C GLY A 357 6.24 -23.39 1.01
N LEU A 358 4.91 -23.46 0.94
CA LEU A 358 4.05 -22.60 1.77
C LEU A 358 4.26 -22.85 3.27
N ASN A 359 4.58 -24.09 3.64
CA ASN A 359 4.92 -24.48 5.01
C ASN A 359 6.20 -23.78 5.49
N GLU A 360 7.27 -23.90 4.69
CA GLU A 360 8.54 -23.23 5.00
C GLU A 360 8.40 -21.71 5.07
N ALA A 361 7.61 -21.13 4.14
CA ALA A 361 7.30 -19.70 4.17
C ALA A 361 6.56 -19.28 5.45
N TRP A 362 5.68 -20.14 5.99
CA TRP A 362 4.98 -19.90 7.24
C TRP A 362 5.94 -19.91 8.43
N GLU A 363 6.84 -20.89 8.50
CA GLU A 363 7.85 -20.97 9.55
C GLU A 363 8.81 -19.76 9.51
N LEU A 364 9.29 -19.40 8.32
CA LEU A 364 10.13 -18.20 8.16
C LEU A 364 9.39 -16.92 8.62
N LYS A 365 8.09 -16.80 8.32
CA LYS A 365 7.28 -15.68 8.75
C LYS A 365 7.10 -15.64 10.27
N ARG A 366 6.82 -16.78 10.92
CA ARG A 366 6.72 -16.86 12.38
C ARG A 366 8.01 -16.42 13.07
N ASN A 367 9.16 -16.78 12.49
CA ASN A 367 10.48 -16.41 13.01
C ASN A 367 10.79 -14.91 12.79
N ALA A 368 10.42 -14.34 11.63
CA ALA A 368 10.67 -12.94 11.32
C ALA A 368 9.74 -11.98 12.09
N PHE A 369 8.54 -12.44 12.43
CA PHE A 369 7.48 -11.64 13.02
C PHE A 369 6.87 -12.34 14.24
N PRO A 370 7.54 -12.25 15.40
CA PRO A 370 6.99 -12.73 16.66
C PRO A 370 5.60 -12.14 16.90
N GLY A 371 4.61 -12.98 17.21
CA GLY A 371 3.21 -12.56 17.30
C GLY A 371 2.41 -12.66 16.00
N ALA A 372 2.98 -13.22 14.92
CA ALA A 372 2.20 -13.51 13.70
C ALA A 372 1.16 -14.63 13.91
N THR A 373 1.27 -15.40 14.97
CA THR A 373 0.37 -16.50 15.31
C THR A 373 0.01 -16.51 16.80
N ASP A 374 -1.01 -17.29 17.13
CA ASP A 374 -1.40 -17.65 18.50
C ASP A 374 -1.86 -19.12 18.56
N PRO A 375 -2.08 -19.70 19.76
CA PRO A 375 -2.49 -21.11 19.89
C PRO A 375 -3.74 -21.50 19.10
N SER A 376 -4.68 -20.59 18.91
CA SER A 376 -5.90 -20.83 18.15
C SER A 376 -5.62 -20.89 16.64
N VAL A 377 -4.79 -20.00 16.14
CA VAL A 377 -4.33 -19.99 14.74
C VAL A 377 -3.50 -21.25 14.47
N ASP A 378 -2.60 -21.62 15.39
CA ASP A 378 -1.79 -22.83 15.28
C ASP A 378 -2.67 -24.10 15.27
N SER A 379 -3.73 -24.16 16.07
CA SER A 379 -4.67 -25.31 16.09
C SER A 379 -5.38 -25.50 14.76
N ILE A 380 -5.78 -24.43 14.07
CA ILE A 380 -6.37 -24.49 12.73
C ILE A 380 -5.34 -25.02 11.71
N TYR A 381 -4.11 -24.52 11.80
CA TYR A 381 -3.02 -24.93 10.92
C TYR A 381 -2.69 -26.43 11.07
N GLU A 382 -2.53 -26.91 12.31
CA GLU A 382 -2.25 -28.31 12.60
C GLU A 382 -3.39 -29.23 12.18
N CYS A 383 -4.65 -28.83 12.39
CA CYS A 383 -5.81 -29.56 11.90
C CYS A 383 -5.77 -29.73 10.37
N ALA A 384 -5.47 -28.63 9.64
CA ALA A 384 -5.38 -28.68 8.19
C ALA A 384 -4.23 -29.59 7.70
N LYS A 385 -3.08 -29.60 8.40
CA LYS A 385 -1.96 -30.50 8.12
C LYS A 385 -2.35 -31.96 8.33
N GLN A 386 -3.02 -32.28 9.43
CA GLN A 386 -3.53 -33.63 9.72
C GLN A 386 -4.59 -34.09 8.71
N ALA A 387 -5.36 -33.13 8.15
CA ALA A 387 -6.37 -33.38 7.13
C ALA A 387 -5.81 -33.43 5.69
N GLY A 388 -4.49 -33.51 5.54
CA GLY A 388 -3.83 -33.76 4.24
C GLY A 388 -3.36 -32.52 3.49
N ALA A 389 -3.36 -31.32 4.11
CA ALA A 389 -2.72 -30.17 3.51
C ALA A 389 -1.20 -30.37 3.41
N LEU A 390 -0.64 -30.30 2.21
CA LEU A 390 0.82 -30.41 1.98
C LEU A 390 1.56 -29.22 2.59
N GLY A 391 0.96 -28.04 2.55
CA GLY A 391 1.49 -26.83 3.15
C GLY A 391 0.42 -25.76 3.27
N GLY A 392 0.76 -24.69 3.97
CA GLY A 392 -0.13 -23.56 4.14
C GLY A 392 0.52 -22.42 4.89
N LYS A 393 -0.09 -21.25 4.82
CA LYS A 393 0.34 -20.06 5.56
C LYS A 393 -0.83 -19.12 5.84
N LEU A 394 -0.73 -18.39 6.93
CA LEU A 394 -1.64 -17.27 7.20
C LEU A 394 -1.22 -16.06 6.37
N LEU A 395 -2.17 -15.49 5.63
CA LEU A 395 -1.96 -14.34 4.75
C LEU A 395 -1.92 -13.00 5.50
N GLY A 396 -1.34 -11.98 4.90
CA GLY A 396 -1.19 -10.65 5.51
C GLY A 396 -0.24 -10.62 6.72
N GLY A 397 -0.44 -9.76 7.72
CA GLY A 397 0.48 -9.54 8.84
C GLY A 397 0.51 -10.63 9.93
N GLY A 398 -0.49 -11.51 10.05
CA GLY A 398 -0.59 -12.53 11.13
C GLY A 398 -1.83 -12.36 12.03
N MET A 399 -2.01 -13.17 13.06
CA MET A 399 -3.05 -13.12 14.11
C MET A 399 -4.50 -13.32 13.66
N GLY A 400 -4.78 -13.53 12.38
CA GLY A 400 -6.10 -13.73 11.81
C GLY A 400 -6.19 -13.36 10.34
N GLY A 401 -7.39 -13.38 9.77
CA GLY A 401 -7.65 -13.24 8.35
C GLY A 401 -7.78 -14.59 7.67
N TYR A 402 -7.15 -14.78 6.51
CA TYR A 402 -7.27 -16.01 5.73
C TYR A 402 -6.00 -16.86 5.78
N PHE A 403 -6.20 -18.17 5.97
CA PHE A 403 -5.21 -19.15 5.61
C PHE A 403 -5.30 -19.51 4.13
N LEU A 404 -4.15 -19.73 3.53
CA LEU A 404 -3.97 -20.36 2.24
C LEU A 404 -3.37 -21.75 2.49
N PHE A 405 -4.07 -22.81 2.08
CA PHE A 405 -3.56 -24.17 2.11
C PHE A 405 -3.41 -24.73 0.71
N PHE A 406 -2.40 -25.55 0.52
CA PHE A 406 -2.25 -26.40 -0.66
C PHE A 406 -2.61 -27.83 -0.28
N VAL A 407 -3.60 -28.39 -0.94
CA VAL A 407 -4.16 -29.72 -0.66
C VAL A 407 -4.47 -30.43 -1.97
N ASP A 408 -4.19 -31.73 -2.01
CA ASP A 408 -4.61 -32.56 -3.13
C ASP A 408 -6.14 -32.46 -3.30
N PRO A 409 -6.65 -32.24 -4.53
CA PRO A 409 -8.09 -32.10 -4.77
C PRO A 409 -8.92 -33.25 -4.20
N GLY A 410 -8.37 -34.49 -4.17
CA GLY A 410 -9.04 -35.67 -3.57
C GLY A 410 -9.12 -35.61 -2.04
N GLN A 411 -8.23 -34.88 -1.37
CA GLN A 411 -8.24 -34.69 0.08
C GLN A 411 -9.03 -33.46 0.54
N ARG A 412 -9.37 -32.54 -0.39
CA ARG A 412 -10.12 -31.33 -0.06
C ARG A 412 -11.44 -31.57 0.69
N PRO A 413 -12.29 -32.59 0.33
CA PRO A 413 -13.52 -32.87 1.08
C PRO A 413 -13.24 -33.21 2.54
N TYR A 414 -12.17 -33.95 2.82
CA TYR A 414 -11.78 -34.31 4.18
C TYR A 414 -11.28 -33.08 4.96
N LEU A 415 -10.41 -32.27 4.35
CA LEU A 415 -9.99 -30.98 4.93
C LEU A 415 -11.20 -30.10 5.28
N THR A 416 -12.18 -30.01 4.37
CA THR A 416 -13.39 -29.20 4.57
C THR A 416 -14.18 -29.71 5.77
N ALA A 417 -14.43 -31.01 5.85
CA ALA A 417 -15.19 -31.63 6.94
C ALA A 417 -14.51 -31.45 8.32
N GLU A 418 -13.18 -31.61 8.38
CA GLU A 418 -12.41 -31.42 9.61
C GLU A 418 -12.42 -29.97 10.11
N LEU A 419 -12.20 -29.01 9.22
CA LEU A 419 -12.19 -27.59 9.59
C LEU A 419 -13.60 -27.08 9.95
N GLU A 420 -14.62 -27.56 9.25
CA GLU A 420 -16.01 -27.19 9.55
C GLU A 420 -16.46 -27.80 10.91
N SER A 421 -16.20 -29.08 11.13
CA SER A 421 -16.66 -29.78 12.36
C SER A 421 -15.95 -29.27 13.61
N ARG A 422 -14.63 -28.98 13.55
CA ARG A 422 -13.84 -28.57 14.72
C ARG A 422 -13.89 -27.09 15.01
N PHE A 423 -13.99 -26.24 13.97
CA PHE A 423 -13.85 -24.80 14.12
C PHE A 423 -15.01 -24.01 13.49
N GLY A 424 -15.95 -24.65 12.79
CA GLY A 424 -17.02 -23.98 12.06
C GLY A 424 -16.52 -23.13 10.90
N LEU A 425 -15.35 -23.45 10.32
CA LEU A 425 -14.72 -22.69 9.25
C LEU A 425 -15.06 -23.28 7.90
N GLN A 426 -15.32 -22.38 6.92
CA GLN A 426 -15.60 -22.76 5.54
C GLN A 426 -14.31 -22.74 4.71
N VAL A 427 -14.19 -23.72 3.82
CA VAL A 427 -13.10 -23.80 2.84
C VAL A 427 -13.60 -23.29 1.50
N GLU A 428 -13.01 -22.19 1.06
CA GLU A 428 -13.39 -21.49 -0.17
C GLU A 428 -12.45 -21.90 -1.32
N ARG A 429 -13.00 -21.93 -2.53
CA ARG A 429 -12.21 -22.05 -3.76
C ARG A 429 -11.55 -20.73 -4.10
N ILE A 430 -10.44 -20.81 -4.83
CA ILE A 430 -9.75 -19.68 -5.40
C ILE A 430 -9.93 -19.69 -6.91
N PHE A 431 -10.17 -18.53 -7.49
CA PHE A 431 -10.06 -18.28 -8.92
C PHE A 431 -9.14 -17.09 -9.10
N PHE A 432 -8.18 -17.20 -10.02
CA PHE A 432 -7.25 -16.12 -10.28
C PHE A 432 -7.87 -15.05 -11.19
N GLU A 433 -7.49 -13.80 -10.97
CA GLU A 433 -7.91 -12.64 -11.77
C GLU A 433 -6.70 -12.05 -12.48
N ASN A 434 -6.73 -12.04 -13.81
CA ASN A 434 -5.61 -11.57 -14.63
C ASN A 434 -5.58 -10.03 -14.78
N HIS A 435 -6.68 -9.35 -14.49
CA HIS A 435 -6.77 -7.90 -14.63
C HIS A 435 -6.68 -7.24 -13.28
N GLY A 436 -5.90 -6.16 -13.22
CA GLY A 436 -5.85 -5.29 -12.04
C GLY A 436 -7.06 -4.38 -11.93
N ALA A 437 -6.86 -3.23 -11.27
CA ALA A 437 -7.90 -2.23 -11.11
C ALA A 437 -8.40 -1.74 -12.47
N ARG A 438 -9.71 -1.78 -12.68
CA ARG A 438 -10.35 -1.34 -13.93
C ARG A 438 -11.66 -0.62 -13.67
N SER A 439 -12.00 0.29 -14.58
CA SER A 439 -13.21 1.08 -14.55
C SER A 439 -13.94 1.03 -15.87
N TRP A 440 -15.22 1.35 -15.83
CA TRP A 440 -16.07 1.48 -17.01
C TRP A 440 -17.23 2.44 -16.73
N ARG A 441 -17.74 3.04 -17.78
CA ARG A 441 -18.97 3.84 -17.73
C ARG A 441 -20.17 2.89 -17.73
N ALA A 442 -21.05 3.02 -16.74
CA ALA A 442 -22.24 2.19 -16.68
C ALA A 442 -23.11 2.47 -17.92
N PRO A 443 -23.59 1.42 -18.62
CA PRO A 443 -24.58 1.60 -19.69
C PRO A 443 -25.81 2.33 -19.13
N LYS A 444 -26.44 3.18 -19.98
CA LYS A 444 -27.71 3.85 -19.66
C LYS A 444 -28.86 2.85 -19.72
#